data_b0761d49c42f6680639b355ca248c627
#
_entry.id   b0761d49c42f6680639b355ca248c627
#
_cell.length_a   1.000
_cell.length_b   1.000
_cell.length_c   1.000
_cell.angle_alpha   90.00
_cell.angle_beta   90.00
_cell.angle_gamma   90.00
#
_symmetry.space_group_name_H-M   'P 1'
#
loop_
_entity.id
_entity.type
_entity.pdbx_description
1 polymer ?
#
loop_
_entity_poly.entity_id
_entity_poly.type
_entity_poly.pdbx_seq_one_letter_code
_entity_poly.pdbx_strand_id
1 'polypeptide(L)'
;MDLYFSPLACSLASRITVYAAGAEGSIALRQVDTKTQKTVDGADYRAINAKGMVPALRTPAGDILTENAAILPFLADQFPAANLAPAGGIERSRLAQWLSFIGSELHKTVFTPLLSPKANDGAKTYAREAATSGLAYLDAHLQGRDYLLDRFSVADAYLTAVLNWAQFVGIDLKAWPSVAAYYARVTARPHVARAMQEEMGLFQAA
;
A
#
# COMPACT_ATOMS: atom_id res chain seq x y z
N MET A 1 -12.72 8.50 12.13
CA MET A 1 -12.38 7.13 11.64
C MET A 1 -11.12 6.65 12.32
N ASP A 2 -10.93 5.32 12.49
CA ASP A 2 -9.67 4.76 12.97
C ASP A 2 -9.05 3.91 11.88
N LEU A 3 -7.80 4.20 11.52
CA LEU A 3 -7.00 3.41 10.58
C LEU A 3 -6.01 2.54 11.38
N TYR A 4 -6.21 1.23 11.34
CA TYR A 4 -5.32 0.25 11.94
C TYR A 4 -4.20 -0.10 10.95
N PHE A 5 -2.95 0.07 11.39
CA PHE A 5 -1.75 -0.08 10.56
C PHE A 5 -0.63 -0.81 11.30
N SER A 6 0.32 -1.36 10.56
CA SER A 6 1.60 -1.83 11.09
C SER A 6 2.73 -1.18 10.29
N PRO A 7 3.82 -0.76 10.93
CA PRO A 7 4.89 -0.03 10.25
C PRO A 7 5.42 -0.76 9.02
N LEU A 8 5.53 -0.04 7.91
CA LEU A 8 5.98 -0.50 6.59
C LEU A 8 5.19 -1.66 5.98
N ALA A 9 4.07 -2.05 6.58
CA ALA A 9 3.13 -2.99 5.96
C ALA A 9 2.36 -2.33 4.80
N CYS A 10 1.52 -3.09 4.10
CA CYS A 10 0.69 -2.54 3.01
C CYS A 10 -0.29 -1.44 3.47
N SER A 11 -0.53 -1.30 4.76
CA SER A 11 -1.27 -0.20 5.40
C SER A 11 -0.61 1.18 5.21
N LEU A 12 0.69 1.23 4.89
CA LEU A 12 1.39 2.46 4.48
C LEU A 12 0.66 3.17 3.33
N ALA A 13 0.06 2.42 2.40
CA ALA A 13 -0.75 2.97 1.32
C ALA A 13 -1.93 3.82 1.84
N SER A 14 -2.64 3.31 2.85
CA SER A 14 -3.75 4.04 3.47
C SER A 14 -3.26 5.27 4.22
N ARG A 15 -2.12 5.19 4.92
CA ARG A 15 -1.51 6.36 5.59
C ARG A 15 -1.06 7.43 4.58
N ILE A 16 -0.41 7.04 3.49
CA ILE A 16 -0.08 7.97 2.38
C ILE A 16 -1.34 8.66 1.87
N THR A 17 -2.42 7.91 1.69
CA THR A 17 -3.71 8.46 1.23
C THR A 17 -4.29 9.47 2.22
N VAL A 18 -4.25 9.18 3.52
CA VAL A 18 -4.69 10.10 4.59
C VAL A 18 -3.91 11.42 4.51
N TYR A 19 -2.59 11.35 4.37
CA TYR A 19 -1.72 12.53 4.29
C TYR A 19 -1.92 13.30 2.98
N ALA A 20 -2.06 12.59 1.86
CA ALA A 20 -2.34 13.21 0.57
C ALA A 20 -3.71 13.90 0.53
N ALA A 21 -4.66 13.44 1.34
CA ALA A 21 -5.98 14.04 1.50
C ALA A 21 -6.03 15.20 2.50
N GLY A 22 -4.95 15.44 3.27
CA GLY A 22 -4.97 16.40 4.38
C GLY A 22 -5.94 15.99 5.50
N ALA A 23 -6.13 14.69 5.71
CA ALA A 23 -7.18 14.12 6.55
C ALA A 23 -6.70 13.68 7.95
N GLU A 24 -5.47 14.08 8.36
CA GLU A 24 -4.85 13.64 9.63
C GLU A 24 -5.69 14.02 10.86
N GLY A 25 -6.38 15.14 10.81
CA GLY A 25 -7.28 15.58 11.90
C GLY A 25 -8.58 14.76 11.99
N SER A 26 -8.94 14.00 10.94
CA SER A 26 -10.20 13.26 10.84
C SER A 26 -10.04 11.75 11.00
N ILE A 27 -8.80 11.24 10.93
CA ILE A 27 -8.49 9.81 10.96
C ILE A 27 -7.40 9.54 12.00
N ALA A 28 -7.76 8.83 13.07
CA ALA A 28 -6.81 8.41 14.08
C ALA A 28 -6.03 7.18 13.58
N LEU A 29 -4.70 7.25 13.68
CA LEU A 29 -3.80 6.14 13.34
C LEU A 29 -3.64 5.23 14.56
N ARG A 30 -3.98 3.94 14.43
CA ARG A 30 -3.92 2.91 15.46
C ARG A 30 -2.89 1.85 15.07
N GLN A 31 -1.72 1.91 15.69
CA GLN A 31 -0.68 0.91 15.42
C GLN A 31 -1.05 -0.45 15.98
N VAL A 32 -0.75 -1.49 15.21
CA VAL A 32 -0.97 -2.90 15.53
C VAL A 32 0.34 -3.66 15.44
N ASP A 33 0.66 -4.43 16.45
CA ASP A 33 1.67 -5.48 16.36
C ASP A 33 1.01 -6.74 15.78
N THR A 34 1.32 -7.02 14.53
CA THR A 34 0.76 -8.18 13.81
C THR A 34 1.32 -9.52 14.27
N LYS A 35 2.41 -9.55 15.06
CA LYS A 35 2.96 -10.78 15.64
C LYS A 35 2.17 -11.18 16.90
N THR A 36 1.94 -10.21 17.79
CA THR A 36 1.20 -10.44 19.06
C THR A 36 -0.31 -10.27 18.88
N GLN A 37 -0.76 -9.73 17.76
CA GLN A 37 -2.18 -9.42 17.46
C GLN A 37 -2.78 -8.43 18.46
N LYS A 38 -2.01 -7.46 18.88
CA LYS A 38 -2.43 -6.40 19.82
C LYS A 38 -2.26 -5.02 19.19
N THR A 39 -3.15 -4.12 19.56
CA THR A 39 -2.96 -2.69 19.37
C THR A 39 -1.96 -2.15 20.41
N VAL A 40 -1.40 -0.96 20.18
CA VAL A 40 -0.43 -0.34 21.12
C VAL A 40 -1.01 -0.15 22.54
N ASP A 41 -2.33 0.08 22.65
CA ASP A 41 -3.05 0.17 23.91
C ASP A 41 -3.42 -1.20 24.53
N GLY A 42 -2.97 -2.30 23.92
CA GLY A 42 -3.09 -3.67 24.43
C GLY A 42 -4.38 -4.40 24.07
N ALA A 43 -5.29 -3.77 23.32
CA ALA A 43 -6.53 -4.42 22.90
C ALA A 43 -6.26 -5.56 21.89
N ASP A 44 -7.13 -6.59 21.93
CA ASP A 44 -7.09 -7.71 20.99
C ASP A 44 -7.51 -7.22 19.58
N TYR A 45 -6.55 -7.24 18.65
CA TYR A 45 -6.81 -6.80 17.28
C TYR A 45 -7.72 -7.77 16.51
N ARG A 46 -7.74 -9.07 16.85
CA ARG A 46 -8.63 -10.03 16.21
C ARG A 46 -10.11 -9.80 16.53
N ALA A 47 -10.41 -9.14 17.64
CA ALA A 47 -11.76 -8.65 17.93
C ALA A 47 -12.20 -7.51 17.01
N ILE A 48 -11.24 -6.81 16.37
CA ILE A 48 -11.49 -5.74 15.39
C ILE A 48 -11.50 -6.30 13.97
N ASN A 49 -10.46 -7.07 13.62
CA ASN A 49 -10.34 -7.75 12.33
C ASN A 49 -9.94 -9.21 12.54
N ALA A 50 -10.89 -10.12 12.38
CA ALA A 50 -10.69 -11.56 12.61
C ALA A 50 -9.56 -12.17 11.75
N LYS A 51 -9.23 -11.57 10.58
CA LYS A 51 -8.09 -11.97 9.76
C LYS A 51 -6.74 -11.64 10.41
N GLY A 52 -6.69 -10.73 11.39
CA GLY A 52 -5.47 -10.25 12.02
C GLY A 52 -4.52 -9.49 11.08
N MET A 53 -5.01 -9.03 9.93
CA MET A 53 -4.24 -8.35 8.89
C MET A 53 -4.50 -6.85 8.90
N VAL A 54 -3.50 -6.07 8.47
CA VAL A 54 -3.64 -4.62 8.24
C VAL A 54 -3.59 -4.33 6.73
N PRO A 55 -4.22 -3.20 6.28
CA PRO A 55 -5.02 -2.26 7.02
C PRO A 55 -6.40 -2.79 7.40
N ALA A 56 -6.98 -2.20 8.45
CA ALA A 56 -8.42 -2.15 8.67
C ALA A 56 -8.82 -0.70 8.94
N LEU A 57 -10.01 -0.31 8.49
CA LEU A 57 -10.54 1.03 8.71
C LEU A 57 -11.89 0.92 9.42
N ARG A 58 -12.00 1.54 10.60
CA ARG A 58 -13.28 1.72 11.28
C ARG A 58 -13.93 3.02 10.85
N THR A 59 -15.11 2.91 10.25
CA THR A 59 -15.91 4.06 9.83
C THR A 59 -16.57 4.77 11.03
N PRO A 60 -17.11 5.99 10.88
CA PRO A 60 -17.87 6.64 11.93
C PRO A 60 -19.14 5.88 12.34
N ALA A 61 -19.71 5.09 11.44
CA ALA A 61 -20.88 4.21 11.71
C ALA A 61 -20.50 2.93 12.48
N GLY A 62 -19.19 2.66 12.66
CA GLY A 62 -18.69 1.48 13.35
C GLY A 62 -18.35 0.31 12.43
N ASP A 63 -18.61 0.41 11.12
CA ASP A 63 -18.26 -0.65 10.16
C ASP A 63 -16.74 -0.82 10.05
N ILE A 64 -16.31 -2.05 9.86
CA ILE A 64 -14.90 -2.39 9.61
C ILE A 64 -14.72 -2.72 8.13
N LEU A 65 -13.97 -1.87 7.43
CA LEU A 65 -13.47 -2.15 6.09
C LEU A 65 -12.09 -2.79 6.16
N THR A 66 -11.84 -3.75 5.30
CA THR A 66 -10.52 -4.38 5.10
C THR A 66 -10.17 -4.39 3.62
N GLU A 67 -8.93 -4.74 3.27
CA GLU A 67 -8.36 -4.75 1.93
C GLU A 67 -8.10 -3.34 1.35
N ASN A 68 -6.87 -3.13 0.89
CA ASN A 68 -6.50 -1.86 0.26
C ASN A 68 -7.38 -1.50 -0.95
N ALA A 69 -7.81 -2.51 -1.73
CA ALA A 69 -8.68 -2.28 -2.87
C ALA A 69 -10.06 -1.71 -2.51
N ALA A 70 -10.51 -1.90 -1.26
CA ALA A 70 -11.74 -1.31 -0.74
C ALA A 70 -11.48 -0.02 0.05
N ILE A 71 -10.48 -0.04 0.94
CA ILE A 71 -10.19 1.08 1.85
C ILE A 71 -9.72 2.32 1.08
N LEU A 72 -8.84 2.14 0.08
CA LEU A 72 -8.22 3.26 -0.62
C LEU A 72 -9.23 4.08 -1.45
N PRO A 73 -10.10 3.46 -2.28
CA PRO A 73 -11.16 4.20 -2.95
C PRO A 73 -12.16 4.83 -1.98
N PHE A 74 -12.51 4.13 -0.89
CA PHE A 74 -13.39 4.67 0.13
C PHE A 74 -12.80 5.94 0.76
N LEU A 75 -11.52 5.94 1.14
CA LEU A 75 -10.84 7.12 1.67
C LEU A 75 -10.83 8.27 0.66
N ALA A 76 -10.53 7.99 -0.62
CA ALA A 76 -10.56 9.02 -1.65
C ALA A 76 -11.96 9.64 -1.82
N ASP A 77 -13.02 8.84 -1.72
CA ASP A 77 -14.41 9.30 -1.82
C ASP A 77 -14.86 10.11 -0.58
N GLN A 78 -14.28 9.85 0.60
CA GLN A 78 -14.53 10.68 1.80
C GLN A 78 -13.90 12.08 1.71
N PHE A 79 -12.84 12.23 0.92
CA PHE A 79 -12.10 13.49 0.76
C PHE A 79 -12.00 13.89 -0.74
N PRO A 80 -13.12 14.15 -1.42
CA PRO A 80 -13.14 14.33 -2.87
C PRO A 80 -12.33 15.53 -3.37
N ALA A 81 -12.16 16.56 -2.53
CA ALA A 81 -11.34 17.73 -2.86
C ALA A 81 -9.86 17.39 -3.10
N ALA A 82 -9.35 16.29 -2.54
CA ALA A 82 -7.98 15.83 -2.75
C ALA A 82 -7.77 15.17 -4.11
N ASN A 83 -8.83 14.81 -4.82
CA ASN A 83 -8.83 14.27 -6.19
C ASN A 83 -7.92 13.04 -6.35
N LEU A 84 -7.94 12.12 -5.36
CA LEU A 84 -7.08 10.93 -5.29
C LEU A 84 -7.66 9.71 -6.03
N ALA A 85 -8.89 9.80 -6.53
CA ALA A 85 -9.52 8.78 -7.36
C ALA A 85 -10.43 9.42 -8.40
N PRO A 86 -10.59 8.81 -9.59
CA PRO A 86 -11.61 9.23 -10.55
C PRO A 86 -13.02 9.05 -9.97
N ALA A 87 -13.92 9.99 -10.25
CA ALA A 87 -15.28 9.97 -9.72
C ALA A 87 -16.14 8.82 -10.30
N GLY A 88 -15.85 8.38 -11.53
CA GLY A 88 -16.66 7.35 -12.19
C GLY A 88 -16.15 6.99 -13.59
N GLY A 89 -16.98 6.27 -14.34
CA GLY A 89 -16.71 5.89 -15.73
C GLY A 89 -15.51 4.94 -15.88
N ILE A 90 -14.95 4.92 -17.09
CA ILE A 90 -13.84 4.03 -17.44
C ILE A 90 -12.60 4.28 -16.57
N GLU A 91 -12.35 5.53 -16.17
CA GLU A 91 -11.20 5.87 -15.33
C GLU A 91 -11.30 5.25 -13.93
N ARG A 92 -12.52 5.17 -13.37
CA ARG A 92 -12.74 4.45 -12.10
C ARG A 92 -12.47 2.94 -12.27
N SER A 93 -12.85 2.38 -13.40
CA SER A 93 -12.54 0.97 -13.72
C SER A 93 -11.03 0.75 -13.90
N ARG A 94 -10.31 1.69 -14.51
CA ARG A 94 -8.84 1.65 -14.60
C ARG A 94 -8.18 1.73 -13.23
N LEU A 95 -8.70 2.57 -12.32
CA LEU A 95 -8.23 2.58 -10.93
C LEU A 95 -8.41 1.21 -10.28
N ALA A 96 -9.59 0.60 -10.40
CA ALA A 96 -9.87 -0.73 -9.85
C ALA A 96 -8.95 -1.81 -10.46
N GLN A 97 -8.66 -1.73 -11.77
CA GLN A 97 -7.71 -2.60 -12.46
C GLN A 97 -6.32 -2.51 -11.83
N TRP A 98 -5.80 -1.28 -11.60
CA TRP A 98 -4.50 -1.09 -10.99
C TRP A 98 -4.47 -1.57 -9.53
N LEU A 99 -5.49 -1.29 -8.74
CA LEU A 99 -5.58 -1.80 -7.36
C LEU A 99 -5.61 -3.32 -7.32
N SER A 100 -6.32 -3.96 -8.26
CA SER A 100 -6.35 -5.42 -8.41
C SER A 100 -4.97 -5.97 -8.78
N PHE A 101 -4.33 -5.43 -9.83
CA PHE A 101 -2.99 -5.85 -10.26
C PHE A 101 -1.96 -5.72 -9.13
N ILE A 102 -1.92 -4.58 -8.45
CA ILE A 102 -1.00 -4.39 -7.34
C ILE A 102 -1.27 -5.40 -6.23
N GLY A 103 -2.54 -5.62 -5.89
CA GLY A 103 -2.94 -6.52 -4.81
C GLY A 103 -2.67 -7.99 -5.12
N SER A 104 -3.05 -8.47 -6.29
CA SER A 104 -2.94 -9.89 -6.66
C SER A 104 -1.56 -10.25 -7.21
N GLU A 105 -1.07 -9.48 -8.20
CA GLU A 105 0.15 -9.85 -8.92
C GLU A 105 1.43 -9.46 -8.17
N LEU A 106 1.51 -8.23 -7.65
CA LEU A 106 2.71 -7.78 -6.97
C LEU A 106 2.69 -8.13 -5.48
N HIS A 107 1.70 -7.64 -4.72
CA HIS A 107 1.67 -7.84 -3.28
C HIS A 107 1.59 -9.31 -2.90
N LYS A 108 0.59 -10.05 -3.41
CA LYS A 108 0.34 -11.43 -2.99
C LYS A 108 1.22 -12.44 -3.71
N THR A 109 1.40 -12.31 -5.01
CA THR A 109 2.17 -13.29 -5.79
C THR A 109 3.68 -13.10 -5.64
N VAL A 110 4.16 -11.84 -5.63
CA VAL A 110 5.60 -11.56 -5.54
C VAL A 110 6.06 -11.39 -4.10
N PHE A 111 5.59 -10.31 -3.44
CA PHE A 111 6.21 -9.91 -2.18
C PHE A 111 5.81 -10.75 -0.97
N THR A 112 4.58 -11.27 -0.92
CA THR A 112 4.16 -12.11 0.22
C THR A 112 5.03 -13.35 0.38
N PRO A 113 5.32 -14.17 -0.66
CA PRO A 113 6.22 -15.31 -0.51
C PRO A 113 7.67 -14.90 -0.20
N LEU A 114 8.17 -13.83 -0.83
CA LEU A 114 9.56 -13.38 -0.62
C LEU A 114 9.81 -12.87 0.80
N LEU A 115 8.83 -12.21 1.41
CA LEU A 115 8.88 -11.71 2.78
C LEU A 115 8.57 -12.78 3.84
N SER A 116 7.92 -13.88 3.44
CA SER A 116 7.48 -14.91 4.39
C SER A 116 8.64 -15.83 4.80
N PRO A 117 8.92 -15.96 6.10
CA PRO A 117 9.86 -16.96 6.58
C PRO A 117 9.34 -18.40 6.43
N LYS A 118 8.03 -18.58 6.16
CA LYS A 118 7.38 -19.89 5.97
C LYS A 118 7.38 -20.37 4.53
N ALA A 119 7.71 -19.49 3.56
CA ALA A 119 7.74 -19.87 2.15
C ALA A 119 8.98 -20.73 1.85
N ASN A 120 8.77 -21.86 1.20
CA ASN A 120 9.84 -22.72 0.73
C ASN A 120 10.52 -22.12 -0.52
N ASP A 121 11.65 -22.75 -0.93
CA ASP A 121 12.45 -22.24 -2.06
C ASP A 121 11.67 -22.23 -3.37
N GLY A 122 10.82 -23.23 -3.62
CA GLY A 122 9.96 -23.28 -4.82
C GLY A 122 9.00 -22.08 -4.89
N ALA A 123 8.36 -21.73 -3.77
CA ALA A 123 7.48 -20.56 -3.69
C ALA A 123 8.26 -19.26 -3.92
N LYS A 124 9.48 -19.15 -3.37
CA LYS A 124 10.34 -17.97 -3.58
C LYS A 124 10.85 -17.87 -5.01
N THR A 125 11.20 -19.00 -5.65
CA THR A 125 11.61 -19.03 -7.05
C THR A 125 10.46 -18.57 -7.95
N TYR A 126 9.27 -19.14 -7.78
CA TYR A 126 8.07 -18.70 -8.51
C TYR A 126 7.80 -17.20 -8.33
N ALA A 127 7.90 -16.69 -7.09
CA ALA A 127 7.69 -15.28 -6.81
C ALA A 127 8.72 -14.36 -7.50
N ARG A 128 9.99 -14.80 -7.65
CA ARG A 128 11.01 -14.05 -8.39
C ARG A 128 10.74 -14.03 -9.89
N GLU A 129 10.28 -15.14 -10.46
CA GLU A 129 9.87 -15.22 -11.86
C GLU A 129 8.67 -14.30 -12.12
N ALA A 130 7.66 -14.34 -11.24
CA ALA A 130 6.51 -13.46 -11.30
C ALA A 130 6.91 -11.96 -11.15
N ALA A 131 7.91 -11.65 -10.30
CA ALA A 131 8.45 -10.32 -10.17
C ALA A 131 9.00 -9.79 -11.50
N THR A 132 9.76 -10.64 -12.23
CA THR A 132 10.34 -10.24 -13.51
C THR A 132 9.27 -9.83 -14.51
N SER A 133 8.22 -10.64 -14.69
CA SER A 133 7.14 -10.34 -15.63
C SER A 133 6.26 -9.16 -15.16
N GLY A 134 5.90 -9.12 -13.87
CA GLY A 134 5.05 -8.06 -13.32
C GLY A 134 5.72 -6.70 -13.33
N LEU A 135 7.01 -6.62 -12.98
CA LEU A 135 7.77 -5.38 -13.03
C LEU A 135 8.09 -4.95 -14.46
N ALA A 136 8.30 -5.88 -15.41
CA ALA A 136 8.45 -5.53 -16.83
C ALA A 136 7.16 -4.94 -17.42
N TYR A 137 6.00 -5.50 -17.08
CA TYR A 137 4.71 -4.94 -17.47
C TYR A 137 4.53 -3.51 -16.92
N LEU A 138 4.87 -3.32 -15.65
CA LEU A 138 4.79 -2.02 -14.98
C LEU A 138 5.76 -1.00 -15.60
N ASP A 139 6.99 -1.42 -15.91
CA ASP A 139 8.02 -0.58 -16.53
C ASP A 139 7.57 -0.06 -17.90
N ALA A 140 7.03 -0.95 -18.73
CA ALA A 140 6.49 -0.59 -20.03
C ALA A 140 5.31 0.40 -19.92
N HIS A 141 4.42 0.21 -18.93
CA HIS A 141 3.31 1.14 -18.69
C HIS A 141 3.79 2.52 -18.23
N LEU A 142 4.80 2.58 -17.37
CA LEU A 142 5.32 3.81 -16.77
C LEU A 142 6.24 4.60 -17.73
N GLN A 143 6.61 4.03 -18.87
CA GLN A 143 7.43 4.74 -19.86
C GLN A 143 6.74 6.02 -20.33
N GLY A 144 7.36 7.17 -20.05
CA GLY A 144 6.82 8.49 -20.36
C GLY A 144 5.61 8.92 -19.52
N ARG A 145 5.32 8.21 -18.41
CA ARG A 145 4.23 8.55 -17.50
C ARG A 145 4.76 8.89 -16.11
N ASP A 146 4.11 9.85 -15.47
CA ASP A 146 4.44 10.24 -14.11
C ASP A 146 3.75 9.35 -13.06
N TYR A 147 2.56 8.83 -13.37
CA TYR A 147 1.70 8.05 -12.48
C TYR A 147 1.02 6.91 -13.22
N LEU A 148 0.39 6.01 -12.48
CA LEU A 148 -0.39 4.89 -13.05
C LEU A 148 -1.60 5.36 -13.87
N LEU A 149 -2.20 6.47 -13.44
CA LEU A 149 -3.25 7.21 -14.14
C LEU A 149 -2.71 8.58 -14.56
N ASP A 150 -3.59 9.50 -14.96
CA ASP A 150 -3.18 10.84 -15.43
C ASP A 150 -2.58 11.73 -14.32
N ARG A 151 -2.81 11.36 -13.05
CA ARG A 151 -2.33 12.07 -11.87
C ARG A 151 -2.08 11.11 -10.73
N PHE A 152 -1.41 11.59 -9.68
CA PHE A 152 -1.26 10.83 -8.43
C PHE A 152 -2.63 10.41 -7.88
N SER A 153 -2.75 9.14 -7.55
CA SER A 153 -3.97 8.50 -7.08
C SER A 153 -3.69 7.52 -5.94
N VAL A 154 -4.74 6.97 -5.37
CA VAL A 154 -4.61 5.91 -4.36
C VAL A 154 -3.94 4.64 -4.89
N ALA A 155 -3.94 4.40 -6.20
CA ALA A 155 -3.19 3.30 -6.79
C ALA A 155 -1.67 3.54 -6.68
N ASP A 156 -1.22 4.79 -6.87
CA ASP A 156 0.18 5.15 -6.69
C ASP A 156 0.62 5.02 -5.22
N ALA A 157 -0.24 5.39 -4.28
CA ALA A 157 0.00 5.17 -2.85
C ALA A 157 0.20 3.67 -2.54
N TYR A 158 -0.63 2.79 -3.15
CA TYR A 158 -0.51 1.35 -2.94
C TYR A 158 0.73 0.76 -3.61
N LEU A 159 1.00 1.15 -4.85
CA LEU A 159 2.19 0.70 -5.57
C LEU A 159 3.47 1.11 -4.82
N THR A 160 3.52 2.34 -4.29
CA THR A 160 4.67 2.82 -3.52
C THR A 160 4.91 1.97 -2.28
N ALA A 161 3.86 1.65 -1.51
CA ALA A 161 3.98 0.80 -0.33
C ALA A 161 4.50 -0.60 -0.69
N VAL A 162 4.05 -1.18 -1.80
CA VAL A 162 4.48 -2.50 -2.26
C VAL A 162 5.90 -2.48 -2.82
N LEU A 163 6.26 -1.50 -3.64
CA LEU A 163 7.62 -1.35 -4.18
C LEU A 163 8.67 -1.07 -3.08
N ASN A 164 8.26 -0.45 -1.97
CA ASN A 164 9.15 -0.25 -0.82
C ASN A 164 9.73 -1.56 -0.28
N TRP A 165 9.04 -2.68 -0.45
CA TRP A 165 9.51 -3.98 0.01
C TRP A 165 10.64 -4.58 -0.82
N ALA A 166 10.89 -4.07 -2.02
CA ALA A 166 11.98 -4.53 -2.89
C ALA A 166 13.33 -4.56 -2.18
N GLN A 167 13.62 -3.54 -1.36
CA GLN A 167 14.84 -3.42 -0.58
C GLN A 167 15.05 -4.56 0.45
N PHE A 168 13.96 -5.13 0.98
CA PHE A 168 14.01 -6.19 2.00
C PHE A 168 14.15 -7.59 1.41
N VAL A 169 13.92 -7.76 0.10
CA VAL A 169 13.94 -9.05 -0.58
C VAL A 169 14.99 -9.15 -1.70
N GLY A 170 15.85 -8.13 -1.82
CA GLY A 170 16.93 -8.10 -2.79
C GLY A 170 16.46 -7.97 -4.24
N ILE A 171 15.36 -7.28 -4.49
CA ILE A 171 14.92 -6.87 -5.83
C ILE A 171 15.49 -5.48 -6.10
N ASP A 172 16.41 -5.37 -7.07
CA ASP A 172 16.93 -4.06 -7.51
C ASP A 172 15.99 -3.46 -8.57
N LEU A 173 15.22 -2.44 -8.17
CA LEU A 173 14.31 -1.76 -9.07
C LEU A 173 15.01 -1.08 -10.26
N LYS A 174 16.34 -0.86 -10.20
CA LYS A 174 17.09 -0.28 -11.32
C LYS A 174 17.12 -1.18 -12.56
N ALA A 175 16.83 -2.47 -12.41
CA ALA A 175 16.63 -3.37 -13.54
C ALA A 175 15.42 -2.97 -14.41
N TRP A 176 14.53 -2.13 -13.88
CA TRP A 176 13.34 -1.57 -14.54
C TRP A 176 13.37 -0.03 -14.43
N PRO A 177 14.03 0.66 -15.38
CA PRO A 177 14.36 2.07 -15.24
C PRO A 177 13.15 3.00 -15.04
N SER A 178 12.01 2.72 -15.72
CA SER A 178 10.79 3.52 -15.56
C SER A 178 10.16 3.32 -14.19
N VAL A 179 10.20 2.09 -13.64
CA VAL A 179 9.75 1.78 -12.27
C VAL A 179 10.64 2.49 -11.26
N ALA A 180 11.97 2.44 -11.44
CA ALA A 180 12.91 3.12 -10.54
C ALA A 180 12.71 4.64 -10.54
N ALA A 181 12.57 5.25 -11.70
CA ALA A 181 12.31 6.69 -11.86
C ALA A 181 10.96 7.09 -11.24
N TYR A 182 9.92 6.29 -11.48
CA TYR A 182 8.60 6.46 -10.87
C TYR A 182 8.69 6.40 -9.34
N TYR A 183 9.32 5.36 -8.79
CA TYR A 183 9.45 5.18 -7.34
C TYR A 183 10.18 6.36 -6.70
N ALA A 184 11.30 6.80 -7.28
CA ALA A 184 12.04 7.96 -6.80
C ALA A 184 11.18 9.24 -6.82
N ARG A 185 10.42 9.47 -7.89
CA ARG A 185 9.55 10.63 -8.04
C ARG A 185 8.41 10.63 -7.01
N VAL A 186 7.73 9.49 -6.84
CA VAL A 186 6.59 9.39 -5.94
C VAL A 186 7.04 9.48 -4.48
N THR A 187 8.16 8.85 -4.11
CA THR A 187 8.70 8.92 -2.74
C THR A 187 9.23 10.30 -2.36
N ALA A 188 9.57 11.15 -3.34
CA ALA A 188 9.96 12.55 -3.10
C ALA A 188 8.75 13.48 -2.81
N ARG A 189 7.51 13.03 -3.01
CA ARG A 189 6.33 13.84 -2.67
C ARG A 189 6.24 14.05 -1.16
N PRO A 190 5.99 15.28 -0.66
CA PRO A 190 6.08 15.58 0.77
C PRO A 190 5.25 14.67 1.68
N HIS A 191 3.98 14.39 1.29
CA HIS A 191 3.09 13.52 2.06
C HIS A 191 3.52 12.05 2.02
N VAL A 192 4.14 11.57 0.93
CA VAL A 192 4.68 10.22 0.82
C VAL A 192 5.95 10.08 1.66
N ALA A 193 6.90 11.01 1.47
CA ALA A 193 8.15 11.05 2.22
C ALA A 193 7.89 11.06 3.73
N ARG A 194 6.96 11.91 4.19
CA ARG A 194 6.57 12.02 5.59
C ARG A 194 6.00 10.68 6.12
N ALA A 195 5.05 10.06 5.40
CA ALA A 195 4.46 8.79 5.82
C ALA A 195 5.52 7.68 5.93
N MET A 196 6.42 7.60 4.95
CA MET A 196 7.50 6.61 4.95
C MET A 196 8.51 6.84 6.08
N GLN A 197 8.89 8.10 6.32
CA GLN A 197 9.83 8.45 7.40
C GLN A 197 9.25 8.11 8.78
N GLU A 198 8.00 8.46 9.02
CA GLU A 198 7.35 8.18 10.30
C GLU A 198 7.19 6.67 10.53
N GLU A 199 6.78 5.89 9.51
CA GLU A 199 6.69 4.43 9.66
C GLU A 199 8.05 3.75 9.76
N MET A 200 9.08 4.26 9.08
CA MET A 200 10.46 3.77 9.25
C MET A 200 10.95 3.98 10.69
N GLY A 201 10.67 5.15 11.29
CA GLY A 201 11.00 5.40 12.69
C GLY A 201 10.30 4.41 13.65
N LEU A 202 9.01 4.14 13.42
CA LEU A 202 8.26 3.15 14.19
C LEU A 202 8.77 1.71 13.99
N PHE A 203 9.18 1.38 12.76
CA PHE A 203 9.73 0.06 12.44
C PHE A 203 11.07 -0.21 13.11
N GLN A 204 11.93 0.82 13.20
CA GLN A 204 13.23 0.72 13.86
C GLN A 204 13.15 0.69 15.39
N ALA A 205 12.03 1.18 15.94
CA ALA A 205 11.78 1.20 17.39
C ALA A 205 11.11 -0.09 17.92
N ALA A 206 10.69 -1.03 17.04
CA ALA A 206 9.96 -2.27 17.36
C ALA A 206 10.86 -3.49 17.42
#